data_9a7b7cdf94b5d1cf5e1a24ec72a0b66b
#
_entry.id   9a7b7cdf94b5d1cf5e1a24ec72a0b66b
#
_cell.length_a   1.000
_cell.length_b   1.000
_cell.length_c   1.000
_cell.angle_alpha   90.00
_cell.angle_beta   90.00
_cell.angle_gamma   90.00
#
_symmetry.space_group_name_H-M   'P 1'
#
loop_
_entity.id
_entity.type
_entity.pdbx_description
1 polymer ?
#
loop_
_entity_poly.entity_id
_entity_poly.type
_entity_poly.pdbx_seq_one_letter_code
_entity_poly.pdbx_strand_id
1 'polypeptide(L)'
;AGTGCQNRMYTLLSGLYKYMFQKDEYCILILGLDNAGKTTFLEQSKTRFNKNYKGMSLSKITTTVGLNIGTVDVGKARLMFWDLGGQEELQSLWDKYYAECHGVIYVIDSTDEERLSESKEAFEKVVSSEALDGVPILVLANKQDVETCLSIPDIKTAFSDCTCKIGRRDCLTQACSALTGKGVREGIEWMVKCVVRNVHRPPRQRDIT
;
A
#
# COMPACT_ATOMS: atom_id res chain seq x y z
N ALA A 1 21.70 42.19 -26.97
CA ALA A 1 20.24 41.90 -26.97
C ALA A 1 19.91 40.41 -27.25
N GLY A 2 20.82 39.46 -26.94
CA GLY A 2 20.65 38.03 -27.27
C GLY A 2 20.42 37.09 -26.08
N THR A 3 20.54 37.54 -24.85
CA THR A 3 20.53 36.68 -23.67
C THR A 3 19.14 36.37 -23.12
N GLY A 4 18.12 37.17 -23.45
CA GLY A 4 16.76 36.95 -22.91
C GLY A 4 15.97 35.82 -23.59
N CYS A 5 16.24 35.54 -24.87
CA CYS A 5 15.52 34.54 -25.64
C CYS A 5 16.00 33.10 -25.32
N GLN A 6 17.31 32.95 -25.13
CA GLN A 6 17.89 31.67 -24.75
C GLN A 6 17.43 31.21 -23.35
N ASN A 7 17.40 32.09 -22.36
CA ASN A 7 16.93 31.78 -21.02
C ASN A 7 15.45 31.36 -20.98
N ARG A 8 14.58 32.01 -21.78
CA ARG A 8 13.16 31.62 -21.88
C ARG A 8 12.98 30.23 -22.53
N MET A 9 13.80 29.92 -23.54
CA MET A 9 13.72 28.63 -24.24
C MET A 9 14.20 27.47 -23.33
N TYR A 10 15.27 27.68 -22.55
CA TYR A 10 15.71 26.71 -21.54
C TYR A 10 14.68 26.48 -20.44
N THR A 11 14.00 27.53 -20.00
CA THR A 11 12.95 27.44 -18.97
C THR A 11 11.71 26.68 -19.49
N LEU A 12 11.31 26.94 -20.76
CA LEU A 12 10.21 26.23 -21.41
C LEU A 12 10.55 24.74 -21.66
N LEU A 13 11.75 24.45 -22.14
CA LEU A 13 12.19 23.08 -22.38
C LEU A 13 12.35 22.30 -21.07
N SER A 14 12.89 22.91 -20.02
CA SER A 14 12.99 22.28 -18.70
C SER A 14 11.62 22.06 -18.07
N GLY A 15 10.68 22.99 -18.25
CA GLY A 15 9.29 22.86 -17.82
C GLY A 15 8.57 21.73 -18.57
N LEU A 16 8.74 21.66 -19.90
CA LEU A 16 8.17 20.60 -20.73
C LEU A 16 8.80 19.23 -20.39
N TYR A 17 10.11 19.17 -20.20
CA TYR A 17 10.82 17.97 -19.76
C TYR A 17 10.31 17.50 -18.41
N LYS A 18 10.19 18.40 -17.43
CA LYS A 18 9.65 18.13 -16.11
C LYS A 18 8.21 17.62 -16.19
N TYR A 19 7.37 18.26 -17.01
CA TYR A 19 5.98 17.84 -17.23
C TYR A 19 5.88 16.44 -17.89
N MET A 20 6.74 16.14 -18.87
CA MET A 20 6.74 14.84 -19.57
C MET A 20 7.29 13.70 -18.72
N PHE A 21 8.19 13.96 -17.77
CA PHE A 21 8.87 12.96 -16.96
C PHE A 21 8.46 12.98 -15.48
N GLN A 22 7.61 13.93 -15.08
CA GLN A 22 7.06 13.95 -13.73
C GLN A 22 6.07 12.79 -13.56
N LYS A 23 6.30 11.99 -12.52
CA LYS A 23 5.36 10.93 -12.10
C LYS A 23 4.41 11.47 -11.07
N ASP A 24 3.15 11.05 -11.16
CA ASP A 24 2.17 11.31 -10.11
C ASP A 24 2.49 10.44 -8.89
N GLU A 25 2.61 11.05 -7.72
CA GLU A 25 2.97 10.36 -6.49
C GLU A 25 1.73 10.03 -5.65
N TYR A 26 1.68 8.80 -5.17
CA TYR A 26 0.60 8.31 -4.33
C TYR A 26 1.18 7.64 -3.07
N CYS A 27 0.64 8.01 -1.91
CA CYS A 27 1.00 7.38 -0.64
C CYS A 27 0.13 6.15 -0.39
N ILE A 28 0.76 5.00 -0.19
CA ILE A 28 0.10 3.73 0.09
C ILE A 28 0.56 3.22 1.45
N LEU A 29 -0.37 3.04 2.38
CA LEU A 29 -0.06 2.44 3.67
C LEU A 29 -0.04 0.92 3.56
N ILE A 30 0.94 0.28 4.17
CA ILE A 30 0.99 -1.17 4.35
C ILE A 30 0.75 -1.46 5.83
N LEU A 31 -0.40 -2.04 6.12
CA LEU A 31 -0.89 -2.33 7.47
C LEU A 31 -1.10 -3.84 7.65
N GLY A 32 -1.23 -4.28 8.87
CA GLY A 32 -1.45 -5.66 9.26
C GLY A 32 -0.65 -5.99 10.53
N LEU A 33 -0.88 -7.17 11.10
CA LEU A 33 -0.17 -7.59 12.31
C LEU A 33 1.34 -7.75 12.04
N ASP A 34 2.12 -7.78 13.10
CA ASP A 34 3.52 -8.16 13.00
C ASP A 34 3.66 -9.59 12.44
N ASN A 35 4.75 -9.85 11.76
CA ASN A 35 5.02 -11.11 11.02
C ASN A 35 4.03 -11.46 9.89
N ALA A 36 3.12 -10.59 9.51
CA ALA A 36 2.21 -10.83 8.38
C ALA A 36 2.94 -10.84 7.02
N GLY A 37 4.15 -10.30 6.95
CA GLY A 37 4.97 -10.24 5.74
C GLY A 37 4.91 -8.89 5.01
N LYS A 38 4.56 -7.81 5.68
CA LYS A 38 4.46 -6.44 5.13
C LYS A 38 5.77 -5.98 4.52
N THR A 39 6.86 -6.04 5.28
CA THR A 39 8.19 -5.63 4.81
C THR A 39 8.70 -6.54 3.69
N THR A 40 8.43 -7.83 3.76
CA THR A 40 8.74 -8.78 2.68
C THR A 40 7.99 -8.44 1.40
N PHE A 41 6.71 -8.07 1.51
CA PHE A 41 5.91 -7.60 0.37
C PHE A 41 6.50 -6.34 -0.26
N LEU A 42 6.91 -5.37 0.55
CA LEU A 42 7.53 -4.13 0.07
C LEU A 42 8.85 -4.42 -0.66
N GLU A 43 9.72 -5.25 -0.10
CA GLU A 43 10.99 -5.63 -0.72
C GLU A 43 10.77 -6.39 -2.03
N GLN A 44 9.81 -7.30 -2.07
CA GLN A 44 9.46 -8.04 -3.28
C GLN A 44 8.88 -7.11 -4.35
N SER A 45 8.11 -6.11 -3.95
CA SER A 45 7.55 -5.10 -4.85
C SER A 45 8.66 -4.26 -5.50
N LYS A 46 9.64 -3.80 -4.72
CA LYS A 46 10.81 -3.07 -5.24
C LYS A 46 11.57 -3.92 -6.26
N THR A 47 11.80 -5.19 -5.96
CA THR A 47 12.51 -6.11 -6.85
C THR A 47 11.75 -6.35 -8.16
N ARG A 48 10.43 -6.47 -8.10
CA ARG A 48 9.57 -6.76 -9.26
C ARG A 48 9.41 -5.58 -10.22
N PHE A 49 9.42 -4.38 -9.72
CA PHE A 49 9.21 -3.16 -10.51
C PHE A 49 10.48 -2.37 -10.80
N ASN A 50 11.60 -2.69 -10.15
CA ASN A 50 12.89 -2.06 -10.39
C ASN A 50 13.96 -3.12 -10.70
N LYS A 51 14.30 -3.28 -11.96
CA LYS A 51 15.29 -4.27 -12.43
C LYS A 51 16.68 -4.08 -11.85
N ASN A 52 17.01 -2.88 -11.40
CA ASN A 52 18.32 -2.56 -10.84
C ASN A 52 18.37 -2.70 -9.32
N TYR A 53 17.23 -2.99 -8.69
CA TYR A 53 17.17 -3.17 -7.26
C TYR A 53 17.62 -4.58 -6.86
N LYS A 54 18.66 -4.66 -6.06
CA LYS A 54 19.26 -5.94 -5.62
C LYS A 54 18.56 -6.56 -4.41
N GLY A 55 17.42 -6.08 -4.01
CA GLY A 55 16.67 -6.64 -2.90
C GLY A 55 17.44 -6.82 -1.59
N MET A 56 16.77 -6.70 -0.48
CA MET A 56 17.31 -7.10 0.81
C MET A 56 17.22 -8.64 0.92
N SER A 57 18.23 -9.28 1.50
CA SER A 57 18.13 -10.70 1.83
C SER A 57 16.95 -10.91 2.79
N LEU A 58 16.09 -11.89 2.49
CA LEU A 58 14.93 -12.20 3.32
C LEU A 58 15.31 -12.53 4.76
N SER A 59 16.51 -13.10 4.98
CA SER A 59 17.05 -13.37 6.31
C SER A 59 17.37 -12.13 7.14
N LYS A 60 17.46 -10.96 6.49
CA LYS A 60 17.73 -9.67 7.16
C LYS A 60 16.46 -8.88 7.49
N ILE A 61 15.30 -9.37 7.02
CA ILE A 61 14.02 -8.75 7.33
C ILE A 61 13.65 -9.13 8.76
N THR A 62 13.50 -8.11 9.60
CA THR A 62 13.09 -8.24 10.99
C THR A 62 11.75 -7.54 11.21
N THR A 63 11.15 -7.71 12.36
CA THR A 63 9.93 -7.00 12.75
C THR A 63 10.15 -5.49 12.65
N THR A 64 9.27 -4.81 11.92
CA THR A 64 9.35 -3.36 11.73
C THR A 64 8.94 -2.65 13.01
N VAL A 65 9.85 -1.81 13.53
CA VAL A 65 9.57 -0.90 14.64
C VAL A 65 9.47 0.52 14.06
N GLY A 66 8.26 1.08 14.08
CA GLY A 66 8.00 2.40 13.52
C GLY A 66 7.61 2.37 12.04
N LEU A 67 8.30 3.12 11.20
CA LEU A 67 7.98 3.35 9.79
C LEU A 67 9.15 2.95 8.88
N ASN A 68 8.86 2.16 7.86
CA ASN A 68 9.79 1.85 6.77
C ASN A 68 9.19 2.36 5.45
N ILE A 69 9.92 3.18 4.72
CA ILE A 69 9.46 3.80 3.48
C ILE A 69 10.14 3.16 2.28
N GLY A 70 9.36 2.83 1.26
CA GLY A 70 9.86 2.37 -0.02
C GLY A 70 9.12 3.00 -1.17
N THR A 71 9.76 3.09 -2.33
CA THR A 71 9.17 3.68 -3.54
C THR A 71 9.19 2.66 -4.67
N VAL A 72 8.07 2.57 -5.38
CA VAL A 72 7.91 1.71 -6.56
C VAL A 72 7.29 2.51 -7.69
N ASP A 73 7.93 2.47 -8.85
CA ASP A 73 7.44 3.14 -10.06
C ASP A 73 6.65 2.14 -10.93
N VAL A 74 5.42 2.49 -11.26
CA VAL A 74 4.53 1.69 -12.11
C VAL A 74 3.98 2.59 -13.22
N GLY A 75 4.56 2.51 -14.40
CA GLY A 75 4.20 3.40 -15.50
C GLY A 75 4.44 4.87 -15.15
N LYS A 76 3.40 5.69 -15.21
CA LYS A 76 3.45 7.11 -14.84
C LYS A 76 3.18 7.37 -13.35
N ALA A 77 2.81 6.34 -12.58
CA ALA A 77 2.56 6.46 -11.16
C ALA A 77 3.82 6.10 -10.36
N ARG A 78 4.04 6.82 -9.28
CA ARG A 78 5.02 6.51 -8.24
C ARG A 78 4.28 6.20 -6.95
N LEU A 79 4.38 4.98 -6.47
CA LEU A 79 3.82 4.58 -5.21
C LEU A 79 4.86 4.75 -4.11
N MET A 80 4.54 5.56 -3.12
CA MET A 80 5.31 5.70 -1.90
C MET A 80 4.68 4.79 -0.85
N PHE A 81 5.31 3.66 -0.57
CA PHE A 81 4.83 2.73 0.44
C PHE A 81 5.33 3.12 1.82
N TRP A 82 4.41 3.19 2.75
CA TRP A 82 4.66 3.39 4.17
C TRP A 82 4.31 2.11 4.92
N ASP A 83 5.33 1.30 5.19
CA ASP A 83 5.22 0.05 5.93
C ASP A 83 5.30 0.36 7.42
N LEU A 84 4.18 0.22 8.11
CA LEU A 84 4.03 0.54 9.53
C LEU A 84 4.13 -0.72 10.39
N GLY A 85 4.76 -0.60 11.56
CA GLY A 85 4.86 -1.67 12.54
C GLY A 85 3.48 -2.22 12.92
N GLY A 86 3.35 -3.54 12.95
CA GLY A 86 2.10 -4.25 13.21
C GLY A 86 1.89 -4.70 14.64
N GLN A 87 2.85 -4.46 15.55
CA GLN A 87 2.71 -4.75 16.97
C GLN A 87 1.55 -3.94 17.57
N GLU A 88 0.83 -4.51 18.52
CA GLU A 88 -0.38 -3.89 19.10
C GLU A 88 -0.12 -2.46 19.60
N GLU A 89 1.01 -2.25 20.27
CA GLU A 89 1.40 -0.93 20.80
C GLU A 89 1.63 0.12 19.70
N LEU A 90 2.00 -0.33 18.49
CA LEU A 90 2.27 0.55 17.35
C LEU A 90 1.03 0.82 16.49
N GLN A 91 -0.02 0.02 16.59
CA GLN A 91 -1.23 0.17 15.79
C GLN A 91 -1.96 1.50 16.10
N SER A 92 -1.85 1.99 17.32
CA SER A 92 -2.39 3.31 17.72
C SER A 92 -1.75 4.50 16.97
N LEU A 93 -0.62 4.26 16.28
CA LEU A 93 0.05 5.29 15.48
C LEU A 93 -0.42 5.31 14.01
N TRP A 94 -1.17 4.32 13.56
CA TRP A 94 -1.57 4.20 12.16
C TRP A 94 -2.44 5.37 11.70
N ASP A 95 -3.33 5.86 12.54
CA ASP A 95 -4.26 6.95 12.24
C ASP A 95 -3.55 8.28 11.86
N LYS A 96 -2.33 8.48 12.36
CA LYS A 96 -1.51 9.66 12.03
C LYS A 96 -1.16 9.75 10.55
N TYR A 97 -1.18 8.62 9.84
CA TYR A 97 -0.82 8.52 8.43
C TYR A 97 -2.03 8.53 7.49
N TYR A 98 -3.24 8.39 8.02
CA TYR A 98 -4.45 8.24 7.22
C TYR A 98 -4.79 9.48 6.38
N ALA A 99 -4.49 10.66 6.88
CA ALA A 99 -4.84 11.92 6.18
C ALA A 99 -4.13 12.08 4.83
N GLU A 100 -2.94 11.53 4.66
CA GLU A 100 -2.12 11.64 3.45
C GLU A 100 -2.21 10.42 2.53
N CYS A 101 -2.94 9.41 2.93
CA CYS A 101 -3.01 8.12 2.29
C CYS A 101 -3.97 8.13 1.10
N HIS A 102 -3.54 7.58 -0.04
CA HIS A 102 -4.34 7.39 -1.25
C HIS A 102 -4.86 5.96 -1.39
N GLY A 103 -4.22 5.01 -0.74
CA GLY A 103 -4.60 3.61 -0.74
C GLY A 103 -4.06 2.89 0.50
N VAL A 104 -4.70 1.77 0.85
CA VAL A 104 -4.29 0.90 1.95
C VAL A 104 -4.10 -0.51 1.43
N ILE A 105 -2.98 -1.12 1.80
CA ILE A 105 -2.75 -2.56 1.65
C ILE A 105 -2.78 -3.17 3.04
N TYR A 106 -3.74 -4.04 3.29
CA TYR A 106 -3.84 -4.77 4.55
C TYR A 106 -3.37 -6.21 4.35
N VAL A 107 -2.33 -6.60 5.07
CA VAL A 107 -1.68 -7.91 4.92
C VAL A 107 -2.10 -8.85 6.03
N ILE A 108 -2.64 -10.00 5.66
CA ILE A 108 -3.08 -11.06 6.56
C ILE A 108 -2.13 -12.24 6.42
N ASP A 109 -1.67 -12.80 7.54
CA ASP A 109 -0.97 -14.07 7.57
C ASP A 109 -1.97 -15.22 7.49
N SER A 110 -2.05 -15.88 6.33
CA SER A 110 -2.99 -16.99 6.12
C SER A 110 -2.59 -18.27 6.85
N THR A 111 -1.41 -18.31 7.46
CA THR A 111 -0.92 -19.47 8.23
C THR A 111 -1.16 -19.34 9.74
N ASP A 112 -1.53 -18.15 10.20
CA ASP A 112 -1.69 -17.84 11.62
C ASP A 112 -3.17 -17.74 11.98
N GLU A 113 -3.82 -18.90 12.04
CA GLU A 113 -5.25 -18.99 12.36
C GLU A 113 -5.55 -18.51 13.79
N GLU A 114 -4.63 -18.68 14.73
CA GLU A 114 -4.80 -18.26 16.12
C GLU A 114 -4.94 -16.72 16.26
N ARG A 115 -4.25 -15.97 15.40
CA ARG A 115 -4.30 -14.51 15.41
C ARG A 115 -5.25 -13.92 14.36
N LEU A 116 -6.05 -14.75 13.71
CA LEU A 116 -6.96 -14.26 12.66
C LEU A 116 -8.02 -13.30 13.21
N SER A 117 -8.55 -13.54 14.40
CA SER A 117 -9.50 -12.66 15.09
C SER A 117 -8.84 -11.33 15.46
N GLU A 118 -7.62 -11.34 15.96
CA GLU A 118 -6.84 -10.12 16.23
C GLU A 118 -6.61 -9.30 14.95
N SER A 119 -6.27 -9.98 13.85
CA SER A 119 -6.11 -9.34 12.54
C SER A 119 -7.43 -8.71 12.06
N LYS A 120 -8.55 -9.40 12.25
CA LYS A 120 -9.88 -8.89 11.95
C LYS A 120 -10.22 -7.64 12.74
N GLU A 121 -9.98 -7.64 14.04
CA GLU A 121 -10.22 -6.49 14.91
C GLU A 121 -9.41 -5.26 14.48
N ALA A 122 -8.12 -5.46 14.16
CA ALA A 122 -7.28 -4.40 13.63
C ALA A 122 -7.79 -3.88 12.28
N PHE A 123 -8.19 -4.76 11.37
CA PHE A 123 -8.79 -4.40 10.09
C PHE A 123 -10.09 -3.62 10.26
N GLU A 124 -10.94 -4.04 11.18
CA GLU A 124 -12.20 -3.37 11.47
C GLU A 124 -11.99 -1.91 11.91
N LYS A 125 -10.98 -1.65 12.74
CA LYS A 125 -10.60 -0.28 13.13
C LYS A 125 -10.15 0.54 11.93
N VAL A 126 -9.40 -0.06 11.00
CA VAL A 126 -8.93 0.61 9.77
C VAL A 126 -10.11 1.02 8.90
N VAL A 127 -11.01 0.09 8.57
CA VAL A 127 -12.15 0.35 7.67
C VAL A 127 -13.22 1.25 8.28
N SER A 128 -13.27 1.34 9.60
CA SER A 128 -14.19 2.20 10.32
C SER A 128 -13.70 3.64 10.47
N SER A 129 -12.46 3.93 10.13
CA SER A 129 -11.91 5.28 10.22
C SER A 129 -12.48 6.19 9.15
N GLU A 130 -13.09 7.30 9.55
CA GLU A 130 -13.61 8.33 8.64
C GLU A 130 -12.49 8.95 7.79
N ALA A 131 -11.26 9.01 8.33
CA ALA A 131 -10.11 9.50 7.61
C ALA A 131 -9.76 8.65 6.38
N LEU A 132 -10.18 7.40 6.34
CA LEU A 132 -10.00 6.47 5.21
C LEU A 132 -11.27 6.29 4.38
N ASP A 133 -12.31 7.09 4.59
CA ASP A 133 -13.54 6.96 3.80
C ASP A 133 -13.25 7.05 2.31
N GLY A 134 -13.71 6.03 1.59
CA GLY A 134 -13.55 5.87 0.15
C GLY A 134 -12.10 5.64 -0.34
N VAL A 135 -11.12 5.46 0.51
CA VAL A 135 -9.77 5.04 0.13
C VAL A 135 -9.81 3.57 -0.29
N PRO A 136 -9.25 3.20 -1.47
CA PRO A 136 -9.21 1.81 -1.90
C PRO A 136 -8.39 0.96 -0.93
N ILE A 137 -8.88 -0.25 -0.67
CA ILE A 137 -8.23 -1.22 0.22
C ILE A 137 -7.94 -2.50 -0.55
N LEU A 138 -6.67 -2.89 -0.58
CA LEU A 138 -6.23 -4.20 -1.05
C LEU A 138 -5.96 -5.08 0.17
N VAL A 139 -6.72 -6.16 0.30
CA VAL A 139 -6.50 -7.17 1.32
C VAL A 139 -5.64 -8.28 0.72
N LEU A 140 -4.45 -8.47 1.24
CA LEU A 140 -3.53 -9.53 0.82
C LEU A 140 -3.61 -10.71 1.79
N ALA A 141 -4.18 -11.81 1.33
CA ALA A 141 -4.05 -13.09 2.03
C ALA A 141 -2.66 -13.66 1.71
N ASN A 142 -1.69 -13.35 2.55
CA ASN A 142 -0.27 -13.65 2.34
C ASN A 142 0.10 -15.04 2.81
N LYS A 143 1.30 -15.48 2.46
CA LYS A 143 1.89 -16.79 2.77
C LYS A 143 1.13 -17.96 2.13
N GLN A 144 0.55 -17.72 0.95
CA GLN A 144 -0.17 -18.74 0.17
C GLN A 144 0.76 -19.80 -0.46
N ASP A 145 2.06 -19.69 -0.26
CA ASP A 145 3.05 -20.73 -0.58
C ASP A 145 3.06 -21.88 0.42
N VAL A 146 2.46 -21.71 1.58
CA VAL A 146 2.34 -22.74 2.63
C VAL A 146 1.10 -23.60 2.36
N GLU A 147 1.27 -24.93 2.25
CA GLU A 147 0.18 -25.85 1.91
C GLU A 147 -0.99 -25.83 2.92
N THR A 148 -0.68 -25.62 4.19
CA THR A 148 -1.67 -25.60 5.29
C THR A 148 -2.31 -24.24 5.53
N CYS A 149 -2.09 -23.25 4.65
CA CYS A 149 -2.66 -21.92 4.81
C CYS A 149 -4.18 -21.91 4.60
N LEU A 150 -4.84 -20.91 5.19
CA LEU A 150 -6.25 -20.66 4.95
C LEU A 150 -6.47 -20.23 3.49
N SER A 151 -7.55 -20.71 2.90
CA SER A 151 -7.94 -20.34 1.54
C SER A 151 -8.52 -18.92 1.49
N ILE A 152 -8.61 -18.34 0.29
CA ILE A 152 -9.27 -17.05 0.10
C ILE A 152 -10.73 -17.07 0.56
N PRO A 153 -11.57 -18.10 0.25
CA PRO A 153 -12.90 -18.19 0.81
C PRO A 153 -12.94 -18.20 2.34
N ASP A 154 -11.99 -18.90 2.99
CA ASP A 154 -11.90 -18.93 4.47
C ASP A 154 -11.61 -17.54 5.04
N ILE A 155 -10.65 -16.81 4.45
CA ILE A 155 -10.32 -15.43 4.84
C ILE A 155 -11.54 -14.52 4.63
N LYS A 156 -12.20 -14.59 3.48
CA LYS A 156 -13.40 -13.79 3.20
C LYS A 156 -14.53 -14.06 4.19
N THR A 157 -14.73 -15.32 4.56
CA THR A 157 -15.73 -15.72 5.55
C THR A 157 -15.40 -15.16 6.92
N ALA A 158 -14.14 -15.25 7.35
CA ALA A 158 -13.69 -14.72 8.62
C ALA A 158 -13.85 -13.20 8.73
N PHE A 159 -13.70 -12.47 7.62
CA PHE A 159 -13.83 -11.00 7.55
C PHE A 159 -15.20 -10.51 7.05
N SER A 160 -16.19 -11.39 6.91
CA SER A 160 -17.51 -11.05 6.36
C SER A 160 -18.26 -9.98 7.15
N ASP A 161 -18.10 -9.93 8.46
CA ASP A 161 -18.74 -8.93 9.33
C ASP A 161 -18.22 -7.51 9.06
N CYS A 162 -17.03 -7.36 8.48
CA CYS A 162 -16.45 -6.06 8.14
C CYS A 162 -17.01 -5.49 6.83
N THR A 163 -17.74 -6.28 6.04
CA THR A 163 -18.21 -5.89 4.70
C THR A 163 -19.06 -4.63 4.71
N CYS A 164 -19.94 -4.48 5.69
CA CYS A 164 -20.80 -3.29 5.82
C CYS A 164 -19.99 -2.00 6.07
N LYS A 165 -18.82 -2.10 6.71
CA LYS A 165 -17.94 -0.98 7.03
C LYS A 165 -17.02 -0.61 5.85
N ILE A 166 -16.78 -1.54 4.91
CA ILE A 166 -16.05 -1.27 3.68
C ILE A 166 -16.81 -0.24 2.83
N GLY A 167 -18.14 -0.31 2.80
CA GLY A 167 -18.99 0.65 2.12
C GLY A 167 -18.81 0.60 0.60
N ARG A 168 -18.76 1.78 -0.04
CA ARG A 168 -18.66 1.93 -1.50
C ARG A 168 -17.22 2.06 -2.03
N ARG A 169 -16.22 1.88 -1.16
CA ARG A 169 -14.83 1.95 -1.59
C ARG A 169 -14.44 0.71 -2.39
N ASP A 170 -13.45 0.87 -3.27
CA ASP A 170 -12.85 -0.28 -3.92
C ASP A 170 -12.15 -1.16 -2.89
N CYS A 171 -12.48 -2.45 -2.89
CA CYS A 171 -11.85 -3.44 -2.04
C CYS A 171 -11.64 -4.74 -2.81
N LEU A 172 -10.42 -5.25 -2.77
CA LEU A 172 -10.06 -6.53 -3.39
C LEU A 172 -9.36 -7.40 -2.36
N THR A 173 -9.75 -8.67 -2.29
CA THR A 173 -8.99 -9.70 -1.58
C THR A 173 -8.20 -10.52 -2.58
N GLN A 174 -6.88 -10.51 -2.45
CA GLN A 174 -5.92 -11.11 -3.37
C GLN A 174 -5.07 -12.16 -2.67
N ALA A 175 -4.95 -13.34 -3.27
CA ALA A 175 -3.97 -14.33 -2.84
C ALA A 175 -2.55 -13.83 -3.13
N CYS A 176 -1.66 -13.95 -2.16
CA CYS A 176 -0.31 -13.44 -2.26
C CYS A 176 0.69 -14.38 -1.58
N SER A 177 1.87 -14.48 -2.14
CA SER A 177 3.07 -14.94 -1.45
C SER A 177 4.16 -13.90 -1.64
N ALA A 178 4.40 -13.11 -0.62
CA ALA A 178 5.49 -12.13 -0.64
C ALA A 178 6.86 -12.81 -0.76
N LEU A 179 6.98 -14.04 -0.29
CA LEU A 179 8.20 -14.85 -0.40
C LEU A 179 8.52 -15.20 -1.86
N THR A 180 7.56 -15.72 -2.60
CA THR A 180 7.73 -16.15 -4.00
C THR A 180 7.45 -15.05 -5.01
N GLY A 181 6.74 -14.01 -4.60
CA GLY A 181 6.30 -12.91 -5.44
C GLY A 181 4.99 -13.16 -6.18
N LYS A 182 4.32 -14.29 -5.96
CA LYS A 182 3.03 -14.61 -6.56
C LYS A 182 1.96 -13.63 -6.03
N GLY A 183 1.19 -13.03 -6.94
CA GLY A 183 0.12 -12.10 -6.59
C GLY A 183 0.57 -10.67 -6.27
N VAL A 184 1.89 -10.42 -6.13
CA VAL A 184 2.43 -9.10 -5.79
C VAL A 184 2.19 -8.09 -6.92
N ARG A 185 2.54 -8.44 -8.15
CA ARG A 185 2.35 -7.56 -9.33
C ARG A 185 0.88 -7.23 -9.53
N GLU A 186 0.02 -8.23 -9.51
CA GLU A 186 -1.42 -8.09 -9.73
C GLU A 186 -2.05 -7.16 -8.68
N GLY A 187 -1.68 -7.31 -7.43
CA GLY A 187 -2.14 -6.45 -6.34
C GLY A 187 -1.72 -4.99 -6.52
N ILE A 188 -0.46 -4.75 -6.87
CA ILE A 188 0.06 -3.40 -7.09
C ILE A 188 -0.59 -2.75 -8.32
N GLU A 189 -0.72 -3.47 -9.42
CA GLU A 189 -1.37 -2.96 -10.63
C GLU A 189 -2.85 -2.60 -10.38
N TRP A 190 -3.56 -3.40 -9.59
CA TRP A 190 -4.92 -3.08 -9.16
C TRP A 190 -4.95 -1.80 -8.32
N MET A 191 -4.04 -1.67 -7.35
CA MET A 191 -3.96 -0.49 -6.49
C MET A 191 -3.69 0.77 -7.33
N VAL A 192 -2.78 0.70 -8.30
CA VAL A 192 -2.50 1.83 -9.21
C VAL A 192 -3.75 2.26 -9.97
N LYS A 193 -4.51 1.32 -10.51
CA LYS A 193 -5.77 1.62 -11.21
C LYS A 193 -6.76 2.36 -10.31
N CYS A 194 -6.88 1.92 -9.06
CA CYS A 194 -7.79 2.54 -8.10
C CYS A 194 -7.36 3.95 -7.71
N VAL A 195 -6.09 4.17 -7.35
CA VAL A 195 -5.61 5.49 -6.92
C VAL A 195 -5.60 6.50 -8.05
N VAL A 196 -5.26 6.10 -9.26
CA VAL A 196 -5.30 6.97 -10.45
C VAL A 196 -6.74 7.37 -10.77
N ARG A 197 -7.70 6.45 -10.72
CA ARG A 197 -9.12 6.74 -10.92
C ARG A 197 -9.67 7.70 -9.87
N ASN A 198 -9.21 7.59 -8.63
CA ASN A 198 -9.70 8.37 -7.50
C ASN A 198 -8.97 9.71 -7.32
N VAL A 199 -8.08 10.08 -8.23
CA VAL A 199 -7.28 11.31 -8.17
C VAL A 199 -8.13 12.58 -8.12
N HIS A 200 -9.34 12.55 -8.68
CA HIS A 200 -10.28 13.67 -8.68
C HIS A 200 -11.16 13.76 -7.44
N ARG A 201 -10.89 12.99 -6.41
CA ARG A 201 -11.52 13.19 -5.11
C ARG A 201 -11.14 14.57 -4.60
N PRO A 202 -12.10 15.36 -4.12
CA PRO A 202 -11.77 16.61 -3.48
C PRO A 202 -10.77 16.32 -2.35
N PRO A 203 -9.72 17.13 -2.20
CA PRO A 203 -8.80 17.00 -1.09
C PRO A 203 -9.64 16.97 0.17
N ARG A 204 -9.37 16.01 1.06
CA ARG A 204 -10.02 15.98 2.37
C ARG A 204 -9.80 17.34 2.99
N GLN A 205 -10.89 18.04 3.31
CA GLN A 205 -10.79 19.26 4.09
C GLN A 205 -10.10 18.88 5.40
N ARG A 206 -8.89 19.38 5.59
CA ARG A 206 -8.34 19.46 6.94
C ARG A 206 -9.22 20.47 7.62
N ASP A 207 -10.04 20.03 8.58
CA ASP A 207 -10.63 20.95 9.52
C ASP A 207 -9.47 21.64 10.23
N ILE A 208 -9.27 22.88 9.84
CA ILE A 208 -8.37 23.80 10.50
C ILE A 208 -9.16 24.27 11.73
N THR A 209 -9.05 23.55 12.81
CA THR A 209 -9.39 24.01 14.15
C THR A 209 -8.16 24.00 15.01
#